data_4b5bfac4c41c08cb03da976776ac2f4c
#
_entry.id   4b5bfac4c41c08cb03da976776ac2f4c
#
_cell.length_a   1.000
_cell.length_b   1.000
_cell.length_c   1.000
_cell.angle_alpha   90.00
_cell.angle_beta   90.00
_cell.angle_gamma   90.00
#
_symmetry.space_group_name_H-M   'P 1'
#
loop_
_entity.id
_entity.type
_entity.pdbx_description
1 polymer ?
#
loop_
_entity_poly.entity_id
_entity_poly.type
_entity_poly.pdbx_seq_one_letter_code
_entity_poly.pdbx_strand_id
1 'polypeptide(L)'
;DEKVELAICGIENQSIVEKNMPFRIIGYDGSAYRNQLQQERRKMLPVVTIVLYFGTDRHWNSRKKIKELMEIPKCLDRYVNDYQMHVFEVAWLTEEQISHFRSDFKVVANFFVQKRKNRDYIPDDPTEIRHVDEVLKLLQVMTGDRRYEEIFRKKKEGVHSMCDVAERLEQMGIAKGIEIGRSEGRTEGKIEGKIEGKILVYRNLCREGFDEKEARRLTELPEDVSLEQK
;
A
#
# COMPACT_ATOMS: atom_id res chain seq x y z
N ASP A 1 -30.51 -27.52 11.76
CA ASP A 1 -30.01 -27.11 10.43
C ASP A 1 -28.83 -27.98 10.08
N GLU A 2 -28.99 -28.86 9.07
CA GLU A 2 -27.87 -29.64 8.52
C GLU A 2 -26.93 -28.69 7.78
N LYS A 3 -25.66 -28.62 8.19
CA LYS A 3 -24.62 -27.93 7.44
C LYS A 3 -24.28 -28.74 6.19
N VAL A 4 -24.62 -28.21 5.03
CA VAL A 4 -24.25 -28.80 3.72
C VAL A 4 -22.96 -28.15 3.26
N GLU A 5 -21.87 -28.92 3.21
CA GLU A 5 -20.60 -28.49 2.60
C GLU A 5 -20.69 -28.74 1.08
N LEU A 6 -20.54 -27.70 0.26
CA LEU A 6 -20.66 -27.79 -1.20
C LEU A 6 -19.29 -27.79 -1.90
N ALA A 7 -18.35 -26.99 -1.41
CA ALA A 7 -17.03 -26.81 -1.98
C ALA A 7 -16.03 -26.26 -0.95
N ILE A 8 -14.75 -26.40 -1.24
CA ILE A 8 -13.67 -25.68 -0.55
C ILE A 8 -13.26 -24.52 -1.44
N CYS A 9 -13.40 -23.29 -0.90
CA CYS A 9 -13.05 -22.07 -1.63
C CYS A 9 -11.74 -21.50 -1.09
N GLY A 10 -10.72 -21.38 -1.97
CA GLY A 10 -9.50 -20.65 -1.73
C GLY A 10 -9.59 -19.22 -2.28
N ILE A 11 -8.96 -18.26 -1.61
CA ILE A 11 -8.85 -16.88 -2.08
C ILE A 11 -7.37 -16.48 -2.05
N GLU A 12 -6.88 -16.02 -3.18
CA GLU A 12 -5.53 -15.47 -3.32
C GLU A 12 -5.62 -13.99 -3.69
N ASN A 13 -5.11 -13.10 -2.83
CA ASN A 13 -5.14 -11.66 -3.04
C ASN A 13 -3.85 -11.18 -3.71
N GLN A 14 -3.97 -10.42 -4.82
CA GLN A 14 -2.84 -9.90 -5.59
C GLN A 14 -3.02 -8.42 -5.92
N SER A 15 -1.99 -7.61 -5.65
CA SER A 15 -1.94 -6.20 -6.08
C SER A 15 -1.16 -5.99 -7.38
N ILE A 16 -0.31 -6.96 -7.73
CA ILE A 16 0.49 -6.97 -8.97
C ILE A 16 0.25 -8.27 -9.74
N VAL A 17 0.51 -8.22 -11.04
CA VAL A 17 0.38 -9.40 -11.91
C VAL A 17 1.54 -10.36 -11.67
N GLU A 18 1.24 -11.57 -11.17
CA GLU A 18 2.20 -12.65 -10.98
C GLU A 18 2.10 -13.66 -12.16
N LYS A 19 3.20 -13.80 -12.90
CA LYS A 19 3.22 -14.62 -14.13
C LYS A 19 3.01 -16.11 -13.85
N ASN A 20 3.56 -16.60 -12.74
CA ASN A 20 3.51 -18.02 -12.36
C ASN A 20 2.31 -18.37 -11.47
N MET A 21 1.34 -17.47 -11.36
CA MET A 21 0.15 -17.67 -10.53
C MET A 21 -0.58 -18.99 -10.82
N PRO A 22 -0.77 -19.45 -12.07
CA PRO A 22 -1.44 -20.73 -12.33
C PRO A 22 -0.77 -21.92 -11.65
N PHE A 23 0.58 -21.92 -11.56
CA PHE A 23 1.32 -23.00 -10.85
C PHE A 23 1.14 -22.93 -9.34
N ARG A 24 0.99 -21.72 -8.77
CA ARG A 24 0.71 -21.56 -7.34
C ARG A 24 -0.69 -22.07 -7.01
N ILE A 25 -1.69 -21.70 -7.81
CA ILE A 25 -3.09 -22.08 -7.58
C ILE A 25 -3.28 -23.60 -7.68
N ILE A 26 -2.74 -24.27 -8.70
CA ILE A 26 -2.82 -25.73 -8.78
C ILE A 26 -2.14 -26.42 -7.59
N GLY A 27 -1.06 -25.83 -7.06
CA GLY A 27 -0.39 -26.32 -5.85
C GLY A 27 -1.28 -26.24 -4.62
N TYR A 28 -2.02 -25.14 -4.46
CA TYR A 28 -2.98 -24.95 -3.34
C TYR A 28 -4.15 -25.92 -3.46
N ASP A 29 -4.75 -26.03 -4.64
CA ASP A 29 -5.86 -26.94 -4.88
C ASP A 29 -5.44 -28.40 -4.68
N GLY A 30 -4.26 -28.79 -5.16
CA GLY A 30 -3.68 -30.11 -4.93
C GLY A 30 -3.46 -30.42 -3.44
N SER A 31 -3.00 -29.44 -2.68
CA SER A 31 -2.85 -29.57 -1.22
C SER A 31 -4.19 -29.72 -0.51
N ALA A 32 -5.22 -28.97 -0.92
CA ALA A 32 -6.57 -29.08 -0.37
C ALA A 32 -7.20 -30.45 -0.66
N TYR A 33 -7.03 -30.98 -1.88
CA TYR A 33 -7.46 -32.37 -2.21
C TYR A 33 -6.71 -33.40 -1.37
N ARG A 34 -5.39 -33.28 -1.21
CA ARG A 34 -4.58 -34.19 -0.38
C ARG A 34 -5.05 -34.21 1.06
N ASN A 35 -5.35 -33.02 1.63
CA ASN A 35 -5.88 -32.92 2.99
C ASN A 35 -7.23 -33.64 3.13
N GLN A 36 -8.10 -33.57 2.17
CA GLN A 36 -9.38 -34.31 2.18
C GLN A 36 -9.15 -35.84 2.18
N LEU A 37 -8.17 -36.34 1.41
CA LEU A 37 -7.81 -37.75 1.42
C LEU A 37 -7.29 -38.22 2.78
N GLN A 38 -6.49 -37.38 3.46
CA GLN A 38 -5.96 -37.69 4.79
C GLN A 38 -7.04 -37.70 5.88
N GLN A 39 -8.11 -36.93 5.70
CA GLN A 39 -9.24 -36.87 6.64
C GLN A 39 -10.26 -38.01 6.42
N GLU A 40 -9.98 -38.96 5.53
CA GLU A 40 -10.85 -40.09 5.20
C GLU A 40 -12.31 -39.68 4.92
N ARG A 41 -12.50 -38.54 4.27
CA ARG A 41 -13.84 -38.03 3.94
C ARG A 41 -14.57 -39.02 3.03
N ARG A 42 -15.83 -39.29 3.37
CA ARG A 42 -16.68 -40.19 2.55
C ARG A 42 -16.95 -39.63 1.14
N LYS A 43 -16.95 -38.29 0.99
CA LYS A 43 -17.17 -37.59 -0.28
C LYS A 43 -16.17 -36.47 -0.44
N MET A 44 -15.46 -36.46 -1.56
CA MET A 44 -14.56 -35.39 -1.93
C MET A 44 -15.36 -34.17 -2.36
N LEU A 45 -15.00 -33.02 -1.80
CA LEU A 45 -15.56 -31.72 -2.18
C LEU A 45 -14.72 -31.12 -3.32
N PRO A 46 -15.34 -30.45 -4.29
CA PRO A 46 -14.61 -29.67 -5.27
C PRO A 46 -13.84 -28.54 -4.60
N VAL A 47 -12.62 -28.29 -5.08
CA VAL A 47 -11.80 -27.14 -4.63
C VAL A 47 -11.83 -26.09 -5.73
N VAL A 48 -12.10 -24.84 -5.33
CA VAL A 48 -12.12 -23.69 -6.24
C VAL A 48 -11.30 -22.58 -5.62
N THR A 49 -10.15 -22.25 -6.20
CA THR A 49 -9.35 -21.11 -5.80
C THR A 49 -9.53 -19.97 -6.79
N ILE A 50 -9.90 -18.79 -6.28
CA ILE A 50 -10.05 -17.56 -7.04
C ILE A 50 -8.94 -16.58 -6.69
N VAL A 51 -8.47 -15.86 -7.71
CA VAL A 51 -7.51 -14.76 -7.56
C VAL A 51 -8.29 -13.45 -7.55
N LEU A 52 -8.22 -12.70 -6.45
CA LEU A 52 -8.72 -11.33 -6.37
C LEU A 52 -7.57 -10.38 -6.71
N TYR A 53 -7.69 -9.72 -7.86
CA TYR A 53 -6.69 -8.77 -8.34
C TYR A 53 -7.12 -7.34 -8.05
N PHE A 54 -6.33 -6.64 -7.25
CA PHE A 54 -6.58 -5.27 -6.78
C PHE A 54 -5.79 -4.21 -7.57
N GLY A 55 -5.03 -4.62 -8.60
CA GLY A 55 -4.25 -3.68 -9.40
C GLY A 55 -5.12 -2.62 -10.08
N THR A 56 -4.71 -1.36 -9.96
CA THR A 56 -5.44 -0.19 -10.49
C THR A 56 -4.88 0.35 -11.79
N ASP A 57 -3.62 0.02 -12.12
CA ASP A 57 -2.94 0.60 -13.28
C ASP A 57 -3.29 -0.10 -14.60
N ARG A 58 -3.54 -1.40 -14.57
CA ARG A 58 -3.81 -2.24 -15.74
C ARG A 58 -4.61 -3.48 -15.39
N HIS A 59 -5.30 -4.02 -16.39
CA HIS A 59 -5.94 -5.32 -16.30
C HIS A 59 -4.94 -6.45 -16.05
N TRP A 60 -5.43 -7.58 -15.56
CA TRP A 60 -4.63 -8.80 -15.52
C TRP A 60 -4.26 -9.24 -16.93
N ASN A 61 -3.01 -9.05 -17.30
CA ASN A 61 -2.52 -9.31 -18.65
C ASN A 61 -1.60 -10.54 -18.76
N SER A 62 -1.52 -11.36 -17.70
CA SER A 62 -0.76 -12.61 -17.74
C SER A 62 -1.65 -13.80 -18.11
N ARG A 63 -1.00 -14.88 -18.56
CA ARG A 63 -1.64 -16.13 -18.94
C ARG A 63 -2.33 -16.75 -17.72
N LYS A 64 -3.49 -17.39 -17.96
CA LYS A 64 -4.34 -17.95 -16.90
C LYS A 64 -4.33 -19.48 -16.89
N LYS A 65 -3.62 -20.12 -17.84
CA LYS A 65 -3.51 -21.56 -18.00
C LYS A 65 -2.07 -22.03 -17.88
N ILE A 66 -1.85 -23.18 -17.25
CA ILE A 66 -0.49 -23.71 -17.05
C ILE A 66 0.17 -24.13 -18.35
N LYS A 67 -0.58 -24.70 -19.30
CA LYS A 67 -0.02 -25.12 -20.58
C LYS A 67 0.54 -23.96 -21.39
N GLU A 68 -0.02 -22.76 -21.26
CA GLU A 68 0.46 -21.55 -21.92
C GLU A 68 1.79 -21.04 -21.36
N LEU A 69 2.19 -21.54 -20.19
CA LEU A 69 3.43 -21.17 -19.49
C LEU A 69 4.56 -22.20 -19.67
N MET A 70 4.29 -23.29 -20.37
CA MET A 70 5.23 -24.39 -20.57
C MET A 70 5.57 -24.59 -22.05
N GLU A 71 6.79 -24.99 -22.31
CA GLU A 71 7.21 -25.51 -23.63
C GLU A 71 6.96 -27.01 -23.67
N ILE A 72 5.83 -27.43 -24.26
CA ILE A 72 5.41 -28.81 -24.29
C ILE A 72 5.75 -29.40 -25.65
N PRO A 73 6.62 -30.46 -25.72
CA PRO A 73 6.84 -31.20 -26.94
C PRO A 73 5.53 -31.79 -27.50
N LYS A 74 5.33 -31.73 -28.82
CA LYS A 74 4.08 -32.21 -29.47
C LYS A 74 3.67 -33.62 -29.08
N CYS A 75 4.63 -34.51 -28.87
CA CYS A 75 4.36 -35.89 -28.48
C CYS A 75 3.83 -36.04 -27.05
N LEU A 76 4.07 -35.03 -26.18
CA LEU A 76 3.64 -35.02 -24.77
C LEU A 76 2.37 -34.21 -24.54
N ASP A 77 1.96 -33.36 -25.48
CA ASP A 77 0.83 -32.42 -25.28
C ASP A 77 -0.46 -33.12 -24.83
N ARG A 78 -0.77 -34.27 -25.40
CA ARG A 78 -1.96 -35.07 -25.06
C ARG A 78 -1.95 -35.66 -23.64
N TYR A 79 -0.77 -35.75 -23.02
CA TYR A 79 -0.62 -36.30 -21.67
C TYR A 79 -0.51 -35.23 -20.59
N VAL A 80 -0.29 -33.97 -20.97
CA VAL A 80 -0.23 -32.86 -20.03
C VAL A 80 -1.65 -32.31 -19.82
N ASN A 81 -2.15 -32.41 -18.61
CA ASN A 81 -3.43 -31.79 -18.26
C ASN A 81 -3.26 -30.26 -18.15
N ASP A 82 -4.24 -29.54 -18.67
CA ASP A 82 -4.29 -28.11 -18.48
C ASP A 82 -5.01 -27.77 -17.16
N TYR A 83 -4.62 -26.65 -16.55
CA TYR A 83 -5.29 -26.10 -15.40
C TYR A 83 -5.49 -24.60 -15.62
N GLN A 84 -6.71 -24.13 -15.42
CA GLN A 84 -7.10 -22.74 -15.60
C GLN A 84 -7.45 -22.11 -14.26
N MET A 85 -6.78 -20.99 -13.92
CA MET A 85 -7.15 -20.17 -12.76
C MET A 85 -8.24 -19.16 -13.11
N HIS A 86 -8.98 -18.72 -12.09
CA HIS A 86 -10.03 -17.70 -12.19
C HIS A 86 -9.55 -16.41 -11.52
N VAL A 87 -9.54 -15.31 -12.30
CA VAL A 87 -9.12 -13.98 -11.82
C VAL A 87 -10.31 -13.04 -11.83
N PHE A 88 -10.56 -12.42 -10.68
CA PHE A 88 -11.55 -11.36 -10.52
C PHE A 88 -10.82 -10.03 -10.30
N GLU A 89 -11.01 -9.09 -11.21
CA GLU A 89 -10.33 -7.80 -11.22
C GLU A 89 -11.14 -6.80 -10.41
N VAL A 90 -10.86 -6.70 -9.10
CA VAL A 90 -11.66 -5.93 -8.13
C VAL A 90 -11.77 -4.45 -8.51
N ALA A 91 -10.66 -3.84 -8.91
CA ALA A 91 -10.63 -2.42 -9.30
C ALA A 91 -11.38 -2.12 -10.61
N TRP A 92 -11.83 -3.15 -11.33
CA TRP A 92 -12.50 -3.05 -12.64
C TRP A 92 -13.97 -3.47 -12.60
N LEU A 93 -14.49 -3.74 -11.40
CA LEU A 93 -15.89 -4.08 -11.20
C LEU A 93 -16.80 -2.88 -11.55
N THR A 94 -17.99 -3.20 -12.07
CA THR A 94 -19.03 -2.21 -12.29
C THR A 94 -19.79 -1.90 -10.98
N GLU A 95 -20.49 -0.78 -10.94
CA GLU A 95 -21.32 -0.40 -9.80
C GLU A 95 -22.42 -1.45 -9.52
N GLU A 96 -22.99 -2.03 -10.58
CA GLU A 96 -23.95 -3.12 -10.48
C GLU A 96 -23.32 -4.34 -9.78
N GLN A 97 -22.13 -4.77 -10.21
CA GLN A 97 -21.42 -5.89 -9.59
C GLN A 97 -21.08 -5.60 -8.12
N ILE A 98 -20.64 -4.39 -7.79
CA ILE A 98 -20.36 -3.96 -6.42
C ILE A 98 -21.65 -3.99 -5.57
N SER A 99 -22.79 -3.63 -6.13
CA SER A 99 -24.07 -3.60 -5.41
C SER A 99 -24.51 -4.98 -4.90
N HIS A 100 -24.02 -6.06 -5.51
CA HIS A 100 -24.34 -7.43 -5.08
C HIS A 100 -23.59 -7.85 -3.80
N PHE A 101 -22.51 -7.18 -3.43
CA PHE A 101 -21.82 -7.50 -2.18
C PHE A 101 -22.60 -7.03 -0.97
N ARG A 102 -22.75 -7.91 0.02
CA ARG A 102 -23.48 -7.65 1.28
C ARG A 102 -22.55 -7.51 2.49
N SER A 103 -21.26 -7.70 2.30
CA SER A 103 -20.23 -7.59 3.34
C SER A 103 -19.42 -6.29 3.15
N ASP A 104 -18.51 -6.02 4.09
CA ASP A 104 -17.57 -4.90 4.02
C ASP A 104 -16.69 -4.91 2.76
N PHE A 105 -16.63 -6.05 2.06
CA PHE A 105 -15.98 -6.15 0.77
C PHE A 105 -16.57 -5.19 -0.27
N LYS A 106 -17.84 -4.80 -0.12
CA LYS A 106 -18.46 -3.74 -0.95
C LYS A 106 -17.69 -2.44 -0.86
N VAL A 107 -17.35 -2.01 0.36
CA VAL A 107 -16.59 -0.78 0.63
C VAL A 107 -15.17 -0.88 0.05
N VAL A 108 -14.52 -2.03 0.26
CA VAL A 108 -13.19 -2.31 -0.30
C VAL A 108 -13.20 -2.25 -1.83
N ALA A 109 -14.15 -2.93 -2.47
CA ALA A 109 -14.27 -2.95 -3.93
C ALA A 109 -14.52 -1.54 -4.49
N ASN A 110 -15.42 -0.77 -3.87
CA ASN A 110 -15.68 0.61 -4.24
C ASN A 110 -14.40 1.46 -4.13
N PHE A 111 -13.66 1.35 -3.03
CA PHE A 111 -12.39 2.05 -2.84
C PHE A 111 -11.42 1.81 -4.01
N PHE A 112 -11.19 0.55 -4.42
CA PHE A 112 -10.26 0.24 -5.50
C PHE A 112 -10.76 0.70 -6.86
N VAL A 113 -12.06 0.64 -7.12
CA VAL A 113 -12.67 1.18 -8.35
C VAL A 113 -12.48 2.70 -8.43
N GLN A 114 -12.74 3.43 -7.34
CA GLN A 114 -12.52 4.87 -7.31
C GLN A 114 -11.03 5.23 -7.41
N LYS A 115 -10.16 4.50 -6.72
CA LYS A 115 -8.70 4.69 -6.79
C LYS A 115 -8.14 4.46 -8.20
N ARG A 116 -8.71 3.52 -8.97
CA ARG A 116 -8.39 3.34 -10.39
C ARG A 116 -8.84 4.52 -11.25
N LYS A 117 -10.05 5.04 -11.00
CA LYS A 117 -10.61 6.20 -11.74
C LYS A 117 -9.83 7.49 -11.44
N ASN A 118 -9.41 7.66 -10.19
CA ASN A 118 -8.66 8.80 -9.71
C ASN A 118 -7.55 8.35 -8.74
N ARG A 119 -6.28 8.53 -9.11
CA ARG A 119 -5.14 8.15 -8.26
C ARG A 119 -5.10 8.91 -6.93
N ASP A 120 -5.61 10.13 -6.92
CA ASP A 120 -5.66 11.00 -5.75
C ASP A 120 -7.00 10.89 -4.99
N TYR A 121 -7.76 9.82 -5.26
CA TYR A 121 -9.04 9.59 -4.59
C TYR A 121 -8.88 9.58 -3.08
N ILE A 122 -9.62 10.45 -2.43
CA ILE A 122 -9.80 10.50 -0.98
C ILE A 122 -11.08 9.73 -0.67
N PRO A 123 -11.02 8.70 0.20
CA PRO A 123 -12.21 7.92 0.53
C PRO A 123 -13.32 8.78 1.15
N ASP A 124 -14.51 8.67 0.59
CA ASP A 124 -15.71 9.43 1.01
C ASP A 124 -16.93 8.54 1.22
N ASP A 125 -16.74 7.23 1.29
CA ASP A 125 -17.83 6.26 1.50
C ASP A 125 -18.25 6.24 2.98
N PRO A 126 -19.49 6.70 3.31
CA PRO A 126 -19.96 6.74 4.69
C PRO A 126 -20.55 5.40 5.17
N THR A 127 -20.51 4.36 4.33
CA THR A 127 -21.04 3.04 4.68
C THR A 127 -20.35 2.50 5.92
N GLU A 128 -21.13 2.05 6.90
CA GLU A 128 -20.61 1.45 8.12
C GLU A 128 -19.82 0.17 7.82
N ILE A 129 -18.61 0.10 8.35
CA ILE A 129 -17.71 -1.06 8.27
C ILE A 129 -17.84 -1.86 9.57
N ARG A 130 -18.23 -3.12 9.45
CA ARG A 130 -18.40 -4.02 10.60
C ARG A 130 -17.07 -4.61 11.08
N HIS A 131 -16.16 -4.89 10.15
CA HIS A 131 -14.87 -5.53 10.40
C HIS A 131 -13.74 -4.57 10.00
N VAL A 132 -13.63 -3.46 10.74
CA VAL A 132 -12.67 -2.38 10.45
C VAL A 132 -11.23 -2.89 10.40
N ASP A 133 -10.87 -3.81 11.32
CA ASP A 133 -9.53 -4.37 11.44
C ASP A 133 -9.11 -5.13 10.16
N GLU A 134 -10.02 -5.94 9.64
CA GLU A 134 -9.82 -6.75 8.43
C GLU A 134 -9.75 -5.86 7.18
N VAL A 135 -10.61 -4.85 7.10
CA VAL A 135 -10.60 -3.88 6.00
C VAL A 135 -9.29 -3.10 5.99
N LEU A 136 -8.85 -2.54 7.11
CA LEU A 136 -7.61 -1.79 7.19
C LEU A 136 -6.38 -2.64 6.87
N LYS A 137 -6.33 -3.89 7.34
CA LYS A 137 -5.26 -4.84 6.98
C LYS A 137 -5.23 -5.14 5.49
N LEU A 138 -6.39 -5.38 4.89
CA LEU A 138 -6.49 -5.64 3.45
C LEU A 138 -6.03 -4.42 2.65
N LEU A 139 -6.48 -3.21 3.02
CA LEU A 139 -6.05 -1.97 2.38
C LEU A 139 -4.54 -1.76 2.51
N GLN A 140 -3.97 -1.96 3.70
CA GLN A 140 -2.52 -1.87 3.91
C GLN A 140 -1.74 -2.79 2.97
N VAL A 141 -2.12 -4.07 2.92
CA VAL A 141 -1.41 -5.08 2.12
C VAL A 141 -1.57 -4.80 0.62
N MET A 142 -2.77 -4.45 0.17
CA MET A 142 -3.06 -4.27 -1.25
C MET A 142 -2.55 -2.93 -1.81
N THR A 143 -2.51 -1.87 -0.99
CA THR A 143 -1.98 -0.56 -1.40
C THR A 143 -0.51 -0.36 -1.08
N GLY A 144 0.06 -1.14 -0.15
CA GLY A 144 1.39 -0.93 0.41
C GLY A 144 1.48 0.27 1.36
N ASP A 145 0.37 0.93 1.68
CA ASP A 145 0.34 2.12 2.52
C ASP A 145 0.29 1.77 4.02
N ARG A 146 1.41 1.96 4.69
CA ARG A 146 1.55 1.66 6.13
C ARG A 146 0.71 2.55 7.04
N ARG A 147 0.16 3.65 6.55
CA ARG A 147 -0.71 4.53 7.35
C ARG A 147 -1.97 3.79 7.80
N TYR A 148 -2.49 2.86 7.01
CA TYR A 148 -3.61 1.99 7.42
C TYR A 148 -3.25 1.13 8.64
N GLU A 149 -2.01 0.61 8.72
CA GLU A 149 -1.53 -0.12 9.90
C GLU A 149 -1.43 0.78 11.14
N GLU A 150 -1.01 2.03 10.98
CA GLU A 150 -0.95 2.99 12.08
C GLU A 150 -2.34 3.33 12.62
N ILE A 151 -3.33 3.49 11.75
CA ILE A 151 -4.73 3.70 12.14
C ILE A 151 -5.20 2.49 12.94
N PHE A 152 -4.98 1.28 12.43
CA PHE A 152 -5.33 0.03 13.09
C PHE A 152 -4.73 -0.09 14.50
N ARG A 153 -3.43 0.21 14.65
CA ARG A 153 -2.72 0.03 15.92
C ARG A 153 -3.01 1.11 16.96
N LYS A 154 -3.17 2.37 16.54
CA LYS A 154 -3.15 3.52 17.44
C LYS A 154 -4.45 4.29 17.53
N LYS A 155 -5.31 4.24 16.51
CA LYS A 155 -6.43 5.18 16.34
C LYS A 155 -7.70 4.53 15.82
N LYS A 156 -7.90 3.22 16.01
CA LYS A 156 -9.08 2.54 15.48
C LYS A 156 -10.40 2.94 16.17
N GLU A 157 -10.32 3.41 17.42
CA GLU A 157 -11.50 3.91 18.12
C GLU A 157 -12.12 5.08 17.36
N GLY A 158 -13.44 4.99 17.09
CA GLY A 158 -14.19 5.97 16.32
C GLY A 158 -13.98 5.89 14.79
N VAL A 159 -13.41 4.81 14.27
CA VAL A 159 -13.38 4.51 12.84
C VAL A 159 -14.50 3.53 12.53
N HIS A 160 -15.51 4.00 11.77
CA HIS A 160 -16.68 3.20 11.41
C HIS A 160 -16.95 3.21 9.90
N SER A 161 -16.25 4.08 9.14
CA SER A 161 -16.44 4.25 7.71
C SER A 161 -15.13 4.62 7.00
N MET A 162 -15.15 4.65 5.67
CA MET A 162 -14.00 5.16 4.90
C MET A 162 -13.81 6.66 5.03
N CYS A 163 -14.86 7.42 5.35
CA CYS A 163 -14.74 8.84 5.70
C CYS A 163 -13.87 9.04 6.95
N ASP A 164 -14.12 8.24 8.01
CA ASP A 164 -13.31 8.31 9.23
C ASP A 164 -11.84 7.93 8.97
N VAL A 165 -11.63 6.94 8.10
CA VAL A 165 -10.27 6.56 7.65
C VAL A 165 -9.59 7.73 6.95
N ALA A 166 -10.29 8.44 6.06
CA ALA A 166 -9.74 9.59 5.35
C ALA A 166 -9.36 10.72 6.31
N GLU A 167 -10.23 11.06 7.28
CA GLU A 167 -9.92 12.06 8.32
C GLU A 167 -8.66 11.69 9.12
N ARG A 168 -8.51 10.40 9.47
CA ARG A 168 -7.31 9.94 10.19
C ARG A 168 -6.04 10.08 9.35
N LEU A 169 -6.11 9.73 8.06
CA LEU A 169 -4.99 9.89 7.12
C LEU A 169 -4.60 11.36 6.96
N GLU A 170 -5.57 12.26 6.87
CA GLU A 170 -5.35 13.71 6.81
C GLU A 170 -4.67 14.23 8.08
N GLN A 171 -5.22 13.89 9.25
CA GLN A 171 -4.63 14.28 10.56
C GLN A 171 -3.18 13.81 10.70
N MET A 172 -2.89 12.58 10.24
CA MET A 172 -1.52 12.05 10.23
C MET A 172 -0.60 12.83 9.29
N GLY A 173 -1.12 13.21 8.12
CA GLY A 173 -0.40 14.04 7.15
C GLY A 173 -0.05 15.42 7.73
N ILE A 174 -1.02 16.10 8.34
CA ILE A 174 -0.84 17.41 9.00
C ILE A 174 0.18 17.31 10.13
N ALA A 175 0.04 16.31 11.02
CA ALA A 175 0.96 16.11 12.14
C ALA A 175 2.40 15.91 11.68
N LYS A 176 2.60 15.07 10.64
CA LYS A 176 3.91 14.83 10.04
C LYS A 176 4.48 16.08 9.37
N GLY A 177 3.66 16.85 8.65
CA GLY A 177 4.07 18.11 8.03
C GLY A 177 4.54 19.14 9.06
N ILE A 178 3.82 19.29 10.18
CA ILE A 178 4.22 20.16 11.28
C ILE A 178 5.56 19.72 11.91
N GLU A 179 5.76 18.41 12.12
CA GLU A 179 6.99 17.87 12.69
C GLU A 179 8.20 18.13 11.78
N ILE A 180 8.05 17.87 10.47
CA ILE A 180 9.08 18.15 9.47
C ILE A 180 9.41 19.65 9.46
N GLY A 181 8.40 20.52 9.28
CA GLY A 181 8.62 21.97 9.22
C GLY A 181 9.27 22.52 10.49
N ARG A 182 8.90 22.00 11.68
CA ARG A 182 9.55 22.36 12.94
C ARG A 182 11.03 21.92 12.99
N SER A 183 11.33 20.71 12.50
CA SER A 183 12.71 20.18 12.45
C SER A 183 13.58 20.97 11.48
N GLU A 184 13.07 21.26 10.30
CA GLU A 184 13.74 22.04 9.27
C GLU A 184 13.99 23.47 9.76
N GLY A 185 12.96 24.17 10.22
CA GLY A 185 13.09 25.53 10.72
C GLY A 185 14.04 25.66 11.94
N ARG A 186 14.09 24.60 12.81
CA ARG A 186 15.09 24.58 13.90
C ARG A 186 16.50 24.43 13.38
N THR A 187 16.68 23.65 12.32
CA THR A 187 18.02 23.43 11.72
C THR A 187 18.47 24.68 10.98
N GLU A 188 17.60 25.27 10.17
CA GLU A 188 17.86 26.54 9.47
C GLU A 188 18.17 27.67 10.45
N GLY A 189 17.34 27.87 11.47
CA GLY A 189 17.58 28.91 12.48
C GLY A 189 18.86 28.73 13.28
N LYS A 190 19.32 27.47 13.49
CA LYS A 190 20.64 27.21 14.10
C LYS A 190 21.79 27.61 13.17
N ILE A 191 21.64 27.36 11.86
CA ILE A 191 22.66 27.73 10.86
C ILE A 191 22.72 29.24 10.73
N GLU A 192 21.57 29.89 10.57
CA GLU A 192 21.46 31.35 10.50
C GLU A 192 22.03 32.03 11.73
N GLY A 193 21.62 31.61 12.93
CA GLY A 193 22.15 32.18 14.17
C GLY A 193 23.65 31.98 14.37
N LYS A 194 24.22 30.86 13.87
CA LYS A 194 25.68 30.69 13.86
C LYS A 194 26.37 31.66 12.90
N ILE A 195 25.81 31.86 11.72
CA ILE A 195 26.34 32.82 10.73
C ILE A 195 26.27 34.23 11.27
N GLU A 196 25.12 34.64 11.80
CA GLU A 196 24.94 35.96 12.42
C GLU A 196 25.93 36.21 13.57
N GLY A 197 26.11 35.19 14.43
CA GLY A 197 27.11 35.27 15.51
C GLY A 197 28.54 35.45 14.96
N LYS A 198 28.89 34.71 13.88
CA LYS A 198 30.18 34.89 13.21
C LYS A 198 30.35 36.29 12.59
N ILE A 199 29.30 36.82 11.97
CA ILE A 199 29.29 38.19 11.41
C ILE A 199 29.51 39.22 12.51
N LEU A 200 28.87 39.06 13.66
CA LEU A 200 29.04 39.96 14.78
C LEU A 200 30.49 39.96 15.30
N VAL A 201 31.06 38.79 15.46
CA VAL A 201 32.47 38.67 15.87
C VAL A 201 33.42 39.26 14.84
N TYR A 202 33.17 38.99 13.55
CA TYR A 202 33.92 39.58 12.41
C TYR A 202 33.93 41.12 12.49
N ARG A 203 32.74 41.72 12.63
CA ARG A 203 32.62 43.19 12.74
C ARG A 203 33.37 43.77 13.91
N ASN A 204 33.36 43.08 15.08
CA ASN A 204 34.11 43.50 16.26
C ASN A 204 35.61 43.45 16.03
N LEU A 205 36.14 42.39 15.40
CA LEU A 205 37.57 42.26 15.04
C LEU A 205 38.00 43.37 14.12
N CYS A 206 37.21 43.71 13.10
CA CYS A 206 37.53 44.82 12.18
C CYS A 206 37.54 46.17 12.93
N ARG A 207 36.67 46.39 13.91
CA ARG A 207 36.70 47.61 14.76
C ARG A 207 37.97 47.71 15.65
N GLU A 208 38.47 46.60 16.11
CA GLU A 208 39.70 46.50 16.88
C GLU A 208 41.00 46.60 16.01
N GLY A 209 40.83 46.81 14.67
CA GLY A 209 41.94 47.08 13.75
C GLY A 209 42.52 45.85 13.06
N PHE A 210 41.85 44.69 13.15
CA PHE A 210 42.23 43.51 12.35
C PHE A 210 41.90 43.70 10.87
N ASP A 211 42.78 43.21 10.00
CA ASP A 211 42.54 43.17 8.56
C ASP A 211 41.33 42.28 8.24
N GLU A 212 40.54 42.65 7.23
CA GLU A 212 39.32 41.92 6.84
C GLU A 212 39.55 40.46 6.51
N LYS A 213 40.64 40.12 5.84
CA LYS A 213 41.01 38.74 5.50
C LYS A 213 41.32 37.92 6.76
N GLU A 214 42.00 38.54 7.71
CA GLU A 214 42.39 37.90 8.98
C GLU A 214 41.15 37.73 9.88
N ALA A 215 40.29 38.74 9.96
CA ALA A 215 39.03 38.69 10.71
C ALA A 215 38.10 37.60 10.14
N ARG A 216 37.99 37.48 8.81
CA ARG A 216 37.20 36.44 8.13
C ARG A 216 37.74 35.04 8.41
N ARG A 217 39.06 34.87 8.37
CA ARG A 217 39.75 33.60 8.72
C ARG A 217 39.51 33.19 10.19
N LEU A 218 39.62 34.13 11.10
CA LEU A 218 39.44 33.85 12.55
C LEU A 218 38.01 33.50 12.91
N THR A 219 37.03 34.02 12.18
CA THR A 219 35.60 33.72 12.38
C THR A 219 35.15 32.52 11.59
N GLU A 220 35.99 31.97 10.71
CA GLU A 220 35.61 30.92 9.74
C GLU A 220 34.33 31.27 9.00
N LEU A 221 34.17 32.52 8.60
CA LEU A 221 32.99 33.00 7.87
C LEU A 221 33.11 32.60 6.40
N PRO A 222 32.09 31.90 5.82
CA PRO A 222 32.09 31.50 4.42
C PRO A 222 32.28 32.72 3.48
N GLU A 223 32.90 32.52 2.32
CA GLU A 223 33.18 33.61 1.39
C GLU A 223 31.92 34.17 0.71
N ASP A 224 30.90 33.34 0.57
CA ASP A 224 29.61 33.64 -0.04
C ASP A 224 28.65 34.39 0.88
N VAL A 225 28.99 34.58 2.14
CA VAL A 225 28.14 35.31 3.10
C VAL A 225 28.27 36.82 2.88
N SER A 226 27.14 37.44 2.50
CA SER A 226 27.05 38.92 2.38
C SER A 226 27.20 39.56 3.76
N LEU A 227 28.06 40.58 3.84
CA LEU A 227 28.31 41.38 5.05
C LEU A 227 27.44 42.65 5.10
N GLU A 228 26.61 42.89 4.06
CA GLU A 228 25.73 44.05 3.99
C GLU A 228 24.57 43.91 5.00
N GLN A 229 24.27 44.98 5.70
CA GLN A 229 23.12 45.07 6.59
C GLN A 229 21.83 45.12 5.76
N LYS A 230 20.86 44.29 6.13
CA LYS A 230 19.44 44.61 5.90
C LYS A 230 18.96 45.62 6.93
#